data_bc73c59b4acb4e0285a23f38d1a33645
#
_entry.id   bc73c59b4acb4e0285a23f38d1a33645
#
_cell.length_a   1.000
_cell.length_b   1.000
_cell.length_c   1.000
_cell.angle_alpha   90.00
_cell.angle_beta   90.00
_cell.angle_gamma   90.00
#
_symmetry.space_group_name_H-M   'P 1'
#
loop_
_entity.id
_entity.type
_entity.pdbx_description
1 polymer ?
#
loop_
_entity_poly.entity_id
_entity_poly.type
_entity_poly.pdbx_seq_one_letter_code
_entity_poly.pdbx_strand_id
1 'polypeptide(L)'
;MDSTRPSRPKVSIADRFGSPPNRDNRRMPSPPKVLFGFHAVGVRLKTSPKSVFEVFFDASRRDARMRQFTDRAREAGVRLIESDGLRLAKMCGSHGHQGVVARVDEQAQVKSLDELLEQLEAAGTAQPLLLVLDGVTDPHNLGACLRVADGAGAQAVIAPKDHAADINATVAKVASGAAETVPYFMVTNLARTLNELKERNIRCIGTSDDAVKTIYDADLTGPVALVLGAEGEGMRQLTRKTCDELVSIPMRGAVESLNVSVASGVCLYEALRQRR
;
A
#
# COMPACT_ATOMS: atom_id res chain seq x y z
N MET A 1 0.37 -87.39 29.76
CA MET A 1 1.58 -86.55 29.88
C MET A 1 1.52 -85.53 28.78
N ASP A 2 0.97 -84.41 29.15
CA ASP A 2 0.64 -83.34 28.21
C ASP A 2 1.40 -82.10 28.61
N SER A 3 2.30 -81.65 27.73
CA SER A 3 3.15 -80.51 27.98
C SER A 3 2.81 -79.36 27.05
N THR A 4 1.83 -78.56 27.44
CA THR A 4 1.50 -77.30 26.77
C THR A 4 2.38 -76.17 27.28
N ARG A 5 3.28 -75.68 26.46
CA ARG A 5 4.05 -74.41 26.69
C ARG A 5 3.17 -73.24 26.22
N PRO A 6 3.09 -72.15 26.97
CA PRO A 6 2.39 -70.93 26.53
C PRO A 6 3.28 -70.12 25.57
N SER A 7 2.67 -69.70 24.43
CA SER A 7 3.27 -68.84 23.43
C SER A 7 3.47 -67.43 23.96
N ARG A 8 4.68 -66.85 23.78
CA ARG A 8 5.01 -65.44 24.06
C ARG A 8 4.34 -64.53 23.02
N PRO A 9 3.76 -63.41 23.41
CA PRO A 9 3.23 -62.44 22.45
C PRO A 9 4.35 -61.77 21.66
N LYS A 10 4.20 -61.67 20.34
CA LYS A 10 5.09 -60.93 19.42
C LYS A 10 4.82 -59.45 19.63
N VAL A 11 5.74 -58.73 20.28
CA VAL A 11 5.73 -57.27 20.33
C VAL A 11 6.25 -56.77 18.97
N SER A 12 5.41 -55.99 18.27
CA SER A 12 5.74 -55.35 16.98
C SER A 12 6.84 -54.29 17.20
N ILE A 13 7.84 -54.26 16.32
CA ILE A 13 8.96 -53.29 16.33
C ILE A 13 8.45 -51.86 16.06
N ALA A 14 7.18 -51.68 15.65
CA ALA A 14 6.59 -50.39 15.35
C ALA A 14 6.28 -49.49 16.58
N ASP A 15 6.22 -50.08 17.80
CA ASP A 15 5.84 -49.34 19.02
C ASP A 15 7.02 -48.68 19.75
N ARG A 16 8.24 -48.72 19.22
CA ARG A 16 9.44 -48.16 19.86
C ARG A 16 9.91 -46.82 19.29
N PHE A 17 9.32 -46.32 18.23
CA PHE A 17 9.65 -44.98 17.73
C PHE A 17 8.41 -44.12 17.85
N GLY A 18 8.35 -43.37 18.94
CA GLY A 18 7.39 -42.29 19.08
C GLY A 18 7.45 -41.38 17.84
N SER A 19 6.29 -40.97 17.32
CA SER A 19 6.17 -40.03 16.21
C SER A 19 7.07 -38.83 16.45
N PRO A 20 7.84 -38.37 15.47
CA PRO A 20 8.67 -37.19 15.64
C PRO A 20 7.76 -36.01 15.99
N PRO A 21 8.18 -35.09 16.89
CA PRO A 21 7.40 -33.94 17.26
C PRO A 21 7.06 -33.16 15.99
N ASN A 22 5.79 -32.80 15.91
CA ASN A 22 5.22 -31.97 14.86
C ASN A 22 6.18 -30.80 14.55
N ARG A 23 6.82 -30.83 13.39
CA ARG A 23 7.69 -29.75 12.95
C ARG A 23 6.81 -28.51 12.89
N ASP A 24 7.00 -27.62 13.85
CA ASP A 24 6.52 -26.25 13.81
C ASP A 24 6.53 -25.76 12.37
N ASN A 25 5.36 -25.43 11.90
CA ASN A 25 5.12 -24.84 10.58
C ASN A 25 5.65 -23.39 10.60
N ARG A 26 6.96 -23.24 10.87
CA ARG A 26 7.66 -21.97 10.70
C ARG A 26 7.62 -21.70 9.21
N ARG A 27 6.67 -20.86 8.78
CA ARG A 27 6.71 -20.25 7.47
C ARG A 27 8.15 -19.82 7.19
N MET A 28 8.77 -20.40 6.18
CA MET A 28 10.03 -19.88 5.66
C MET A 28 9.84 -18.39 5.45
N PRO A 29 10.69 -17.53 6.01
CA PRO A 29 10.56 -16.09 5.81
C PRO A 29 10.60 -15.83 4.30
N SER A 30 9.63 -15.06 3.80
CA SER A 30 9.63 -14.59 2.41
C SER A 30 10.98 -13.97 2.09
N PRO A 31 11.50 -14.09 0.87
CA PRO A 31 12.77 -13.46 0.53
C PRO A 31 12.67 -11.96 0.84
N PRO A 32 13.72 -11.36 1.45
CA PRO A 32 13.65 -9.96 1.86
C PRO A 32 13.40 -9.06 0.66
N LYS A 33 12.41 -8.18 0.78
CA LYS A 33 12.12 -7.14 -0.22
C LYS A 33 13.26 -6.12 -0.23
N VAL A 34 13.58 -5.60 -1.41
CA VAL A 34 14.59 -4.56 -1.58
C VAL A 34 13.92 -3.21 -1.78
N LEU A 35 14.15 -2.27 -0.88
CA LEU A 35 13.78 -0.86 -1.01
C LEU A 35 15.01 -0.03 -1.38
N PHE A 36 14.83 1.05 -2.15
CA PHE A 36 15.93 1.92 -2.50
C PHE A 36 15.54 3.40 -2.57
N GLY A 37 16.53 4.26 -2.38
CA GLY A 37 16.38 5.70 -2.33
C GLY A 37 16.04 6.24 -0.95
N PHE A 38 16.42 7.51 -0.70
CA PHE A 38 16.29 8.15 0.61
C PHE A 38 14.85 8.20 1.13
N HIS A 39 13.88 8.41 0.24
CA HIS A 39 12.48 8.53 0.66
C HIS A 39 11.90 7.19 1.08
N ALA A 40 11.93 6.18 0.22
CA ALA A 40 11.33 4.88 0.52
C ALA A 40 11.96 4.25 1.77
N VAL A 41 13.29 4.23 1.85
CA VAL A 41 13.99 3.67 3.02
C VAL A 41 13.78 4.55 4.26
N GLY A 42 13.78 5.87 4.12
CA GLY A 42 13.55 6.80 5.22
C GLY A 42 12.14 6.71 5.81
N VAL A 43 11.13 6.54 4.98
CA VAL A 43 9.75 6.29 5.43
C VAL A 43 9.69 4.97 6.21
N ARG A 44 10.26 3.88 5.68
CA ARG A 44 10.27 2.58 6.35
C ARG A 44 11.00 2.64 7.69
N LEU A 45 12.14 3.34 7.78
CA LEU A 45 12.87 3.56 9.03
C LEU A 45 12.03 4.32 10.07
N LYS A 46 11.18 5.25 9.63
CA LYS A 46 10.32 6.04 10.51
C LYS A 46 9.09 5.25 10.98
N THR A 47 8.43 4.52 10.06
CA THR A 47 7.14 3.86 10.34
C THR A 47 7.29 2.46 10.95
N SER A 48 8.32 1.73 10.53
CA SER A 48 8.51 0.32 10.90
C SER A 48 9.98 -0.07 10.94
N PRO A 49 10.79 0.53 11.82
CA PRO A 49 12.25 0.30 11.85
C PRO A 49 12.62 -1.17 12.10
N LYS A 50 11.81 -1.90 12.88
CA LYS A 50 12.02 -3.33 13.16
C LYS A 50 11.88 -4.22 11.93
N SER A 51 11.22 -3.74 10.86
CA SER A 51 11.10 -4.45 9.60
C SER A 51 12.29 -4.25 8.67
N VAL A 52 13.26 -3.42 9.03
CA VAL A 52 14.46 -3.16 8.23
C VAL A 52 15.60 -4.02 8.78
N PHE A 53 16.03 -5.01 8.01
CA PHE A 53 17.13 -5.89 8.42
C PHE A 53 18.47 -5.20 8.34
N GLU A 54 18.75 -4.53 7.23
CA GLU A 54 20.00 -3.86 6.97
C GLU A 54 19.85 -2.78 5.88
N VAL A 55 20.67 -1.75 5.98
CA VAL A 55 20.76 -0.65 5.02
C VAL A 55 22.15 -0.61 4.44
N PHE A 56 22.24 -0.66 3.12
CA PHE A 56 23.47 -0.45 2.34
C PHE A 56 23.53 1.00 1.87
N PHE A 57 24.66 1.65 2.08
CA PHE A 57 24.85 3.03 1.66
C PHE A 57 26.17 3.24 0.93
N ASP A 58 26.18 4.19 -0.01
CA ASP A 58 27.36 4.53 -0.80
C ASP A 58 28.33 5.32 0.07
N ALA A 59 29.45 4.68 0.44
CA ALA A 59 30.48 5.26 1.30
C ALA A 59 31.22 6.44 0.64
N SER A 60 31.17 6.56 -0.71
CA SER A 60 31.77 7.70 -1.43
C SER A 60 30.99 9.00 -1.25
N ARG A 61 29.70 8.91 -0.90
CA ARG A 61 28.83 10.06 -0.68
C ARG A 61 28.98 10.63 0.72
N ARG A 62 29.49 11.85 0.79
CA ARG A 62 29.73 12.58 2.05
C ARG A 62 28.86 13.83 2.23
N ASP A 63 27.78 13.94 1.44
CA ASP A 63 26.86 15.07 1.52
C ASP A 63 26.03 15.06 2.82
N ALA A 64 25.45 16.22 3.17
CA ALA A 64 24.68 16.40 4.40
C ALA A 64 23.46 15.46 4.47
N ARG A 65 22.83 15.16 3.33
CA ARG A 65 21.68 14.28 3.24
C ARG A 65 22.03 12.83 3.61
N MET A 66 23.20 12.34 3.12
CA MET A 66 23.67 11.00 3.47
C MET A 66 24.02 10.91 4.95
N ARG A 67 24.68 11.91 5.52
CA ARG A 67 24.99 11.96 6.95
C ARG A 67 23.72 11.91 7.81
N GLN A 68 22.77 12.78 7.53
CA GLN A 68 21.50 12.81 8.25
C GLN A 68 20.72 11.48 8.13
N PHE A 69 20.78 10.84 6.98
CA PHE A 69 20.13 9.55 6.77
C PHE A 69 20.79 8.44 7.58
N THR A 70 22.13 8.34 7.56
CA THR A 70 22.87 7.31 8.31
C THR A 70 22.72 7.51 9.82
N ASP A 71 22.64 8.75 10.30
CA ASP A 71 22.40 9.04 11.72
C ASP A 71 21.01 8.55 12.15
N ARG A 72 19.97 8.84 11.38
CA ARG A 72 18.62 8.31 11.64
C ARG A 72 18.57 6.78 11.63
N ALA A 73 19.28 6.15 10.70
CA ALA A 73 19.33 4.67 10.65
C ALA A 73 20.04 4.07 11.88
N ARG A 74 21.09 4.74 12.39
CA ARG A 74 21.74 4.35 13.65
C ARG A 74 20.82 4.54 14.85
N GLU A 75 20.14 5.68 14.95
CA GLU A 75 19.15 5.95 16.01
C GLU A 75 18.02 4.91 16.01
N ALA A 76 17.61 4.45 14.83
CA ALA A 76 16.63 3.38 14.66
C ALA A 76 17.17 1.97 14.99
N GLY A 77 18.46 1.84 15.32
CA GLY A 77 19.11 0.57 15.65
C GLY A 77 19.32 -0.37 14.47
N VAL A 78 19.27 0.15 13.22
CA VAL A 78 19.38 -0.65 12.00
C VAL A 78 20.84 -0.83 11.61
N ARG A 79 21.19 -2.03 11.16
CA ARG A 79 22.52 -2.38 10.66
C ARG A 79 22.86 -1.59 9.40
N LEU A 80 23.94 -0.82 9.42
CA LEU A 80 24.47 -0.07 8.28
C LEU A 80 25.66 -0.81 7.66
N ILE A 81 25.66 -0.93 6.34
CA ILE A 81 26.71 -1.61 5.57
C ILE A 81 27.20 -0.66 4.46
N GLU A 82 28.49 -0.38 4.47
CA GLU A 82 29.13 0.38 3.41
C GLU A 82 29.14 -0.39 2.09
N SER A 83 28.91 0.30 1.00
CA SER A 83 28.85 -0.26 -0.34
C SER A 83 29.33 0.76 -1.36
N ASP A 84 29.33 0.37 -2.61
CA ASP A 84 29.57 1.23 -3.77
C ASP A 84 28.34 1.31 -4.68
N GLY A 85 28.29 2.34 -5.54
CA GLY A 85 27.14 2.59 -6.41
C GLY A 85 26.82 1.44 -7.37
N LEU A 86 27.82 0.71 -7.85
CA LEU A 86 27.61 -0.43 -8.77
C LEU A 86 26.93 -1.60 -8.06
N ARG A 87 27.38 -1.92 -6.87
CA ARG A 87 26.79 -2.97 -6.05
C ARG A 87 25.34 -2.62 -5.65
N LEU A 88 25.11 -1.35 -5.27
CA LEU A 88 23.76 -0.86 -4.96
C LEU A 88 22.83 -0.99 -6.16
N ALA A 89 23.29 -0.56 -7.35
CA ALA A 89 22.49 -0.69 -8.59
C ALA A 89 22.16 -2.16 -8.91
N LYS A 90 23.13 -3.07 -8.71
CA LYS A 90 22.91 -4.51 -8.91
C LYS A 90 21.89 -5.09 -7.91
N MET A 91 21.91 -4.60 -6.67
CA MET A 91 20.98 -5.09 -5.63
C MET A 91 19.54 -4.69 -5.90
N CYS A 92 19.29 -3.47 -6.37
CA CYS A 92 17.92 -2.96 -6.59
C CYS A 92 17.49 -2.95 -8.07
N GLY A 93 18.34 -3.37 -9.00
CA GLY A 93 18.05 -3.37 -10.45
C GLY A 93 17.86 -1.97 -11.05
N SER A 94 18.33 -0.91 -10.39
CA SER A 94 18.11 0.48 -10.80
C SER A 94 19.28 1.38 -10.43
N HIS A 95 19.60 2.33 -11.32
CA HIS A 95 20.54 3.41 -11.01
C HIS A 95 19.91 4.55 -10.18
N GLY A 96 18.59 4.51 -9.96
CA GLY A 96 17.85 5.54 -9.19
C GLY A 96 17.95 5.40 -7.66
N HIS A 97 18.85 4.53 -7.15
CA HIS A 97 19.00 4.24 -5.72
C HIS A 97 19.50 5.42 -4.87
N GLN A 98 19.98 6.49 -5.47
CA GLN A 98 20.46 7.67 -4.74
C GLN A 98 21.52 7.38 -3.67
N GLY A 99 22.24 6.26 -3.77
CA GLY A 99 23.24 5.82 -2.81
C GLY A 99 22.70 5.09 -1.59
N VAL A 100 21.42 4.69 -1.58
CA VAL A 100 20.78 3.98 -0.45
C VAL A 100 19.94 2.81 -0.93
N VAL A 101 20.15 1.63 -0.34
CA VAL A 101 19.37 0.40 -0.56
C VAL A 101 19.16 -0.28 0.79
N ALA A 102 17.96 -0.78 1.06
CA ALA A 102 17.65 -1.52 2.27
C ALA A 102 17.07 -2.90 1.95
N ARG A 103 17.39 -3.89 2.76
CA ARG A 103 16.66 -5.15 2.83
C ARG A 103 15.66 -5.07 3.96
N VAL A 104 14.40 -5.30 3.62
CA VAL A 104 13.30 -5.18 4.57
C VAL A 104 12.49 -6.46 4.60
N ASP A 105 11.85 -6.71 5.75
CA ASP A 105 10.82 -7.73 5.84
C ASP A 105 9.68 -7.33 4.92
N GLU A 106 9.14 -8.30 4.19
CA GLU A 106 7.85 -8.13 3.56
C GLU A 106 6.86 -8.03 4.73
N GLN A 107 6.59 -6.81 5.19
CA GLN A 107 5.55 -6.62 6.18
C GLN A 107 4.36 -7.45 5.74
N ALA A 108 3.64 -8.03 6.70
CA ALA A 108 2.28 -8.49 6.47
C ALA A 108 1.46 -7.27 6.01
N GLN A 109 1.65 -6.89 4.74
CA GLN A 109 0.76 -5.95 4.08
C GLN A 109 -0.59 -6.61 4.12
N VAL A 110 -1.57 -5.85 4.50
CA VAL A 110 -2.97 -6.24 4.39
C VAL A 110 -3.16 -6.83 3.00
N LYS A 111 -3.52 -8.11 2.92
CA LYS A 111 -3.48 -8.87 1.67
C LYS A 111 -4.66 -8.59 0.76
N SER A 112 -5.73 -8.03 1.32
CA SER A 112 -6.96 -7.71 0.61
C SER A 112 -7.60 -6.45 1.16
N LEU A 113 -8.47 -5.84 0.35
CA LEU A 113 -9.27 -4.71 0.79
C LEU A 113 -10.19 -5.10 1.97
N ASP A 114 -10.78 -6.30 1.95
CA ASP A 114 -11.64 -6.78 3.04
C ASP A 114 -10.88 -6.87 4.36
N GLU A 115 -9.67 -7.45 4.35
CA GLU A 115 -8.82 -7.51 5.54
C GLU A 115 -8.49 -6.11 6.09
N LEU A 116 -8.27 -5.12 5.21
CA LEU A 116 -8.05 -3.73 5.63
C LEU A 116 -9.31 -3.16 6.30
N LEU A 117 -10.46 -3.34 5.67
CA LEU A 117 -11.72 -2.79 6.18
C LEU A 117 -12.07 -3.41 7.54
N GLU A 118 -11.89 -4.72 7.70
CA GLU A 118 -12.05 -5.41 8.99
C GLU A 118 -11.10 -4.87 10.06
N GLN A 119 -9.84 -4.61 9.71
CA GLN A 119 -8.87 -4.02 10.64
C GLN A 119 -9.25 -2.59 11.04
N LEU A 120 -9.75 -1.77 10.11
CA LEU A 120 -10.22 -0.42 10.40
C LEU A 120 -11.45 -0.42 11.31
N GLU A 121 -12.39 -1.31 11.08
CA GLU A 121 -13.57 -1.52 11.93
C GLU A 121 -13.15 -1.97 13.34
N ALA A 122 -12.28 -2.98 13.45
CA ALA A 122 -11.78 -3.50 14.73
C ALA A 122 -10.97 -2.47 15.52
N ALA A 123 -10.23 -1.60 14.83
CA ALA A 123 -9.47 -0.51 15.44
C ALA A 123 -10.35 0.68 15.87
N GLY A 124 -11.66 0.64 15.60
CA GLY A 124 -12.57 1.75 15.88
C GLY A 124 -12.28 3.00 15.03
N THR A 125 -11.73 2.82 13.84
CA THR A 125 -11.49 3.93 12.90
C THR A 125 -12.84 4.44 12.40
N ALA A 126 -13.34 5.47 13.06
CA ALA A 126 -14.70 5.97 12.84
C ALA A 126 -14.89 6.63 11.46
N GLN A 127 -13.81 7.02 10.79
CA GLN A 127 -13.88 7.85 9.58
C GLN A 127 -12.83 7.43 8.53
N PRO A 128 -12.92 6.21 7.95
CA PRO A 128 -12.01 5.84 6.88
C PRO A 128 -12.12 6.80 5.69
N LEU A 129 -10.96 7.13 5.09
CA LEU A 129 -10.81 7.91 3.88
C LEU A 129 -10.12 7.04 2.84
N LEU A 130 -10.82 6.75 1.75
CA LEU A 130 -10.30 5.92 0.67
C LEU A 130 -10.24 6.74 -0.62
N LEU A 131 -9.28 6.44 -1.49
CA LEU A 131 -9.20 7.00 -2.83
C LEU A 131 -9.46 5.89 -3.84
N VAL A 132 -10.38 6.10 -4.75
CA VAL A 132 -10.71 5.16 -5.83
C VAL A 132 -10.38 5.83 -7.16
N LEU A 133 -9.56 5.16 -7.98
CA LEU A 133 -9.09 5.66 -9.26
C LEU A 133 -9.67 4.79 -10.39
N ASP A 134 -10.59 5.34 -11.17
CA ASP A 134 -11.24 4.63 -12.27
C ASP A 134 -10.58 4.96 -13.61
N GLY A 135 -9.72 4.06 -14.11
CA GLY A 135 -9.11 4.18 -15.42
C GLY A 135 -7.79 4.97 -15.48
N VAL A 136 -7.11 5.16 -14.35
CA VAL A 136 -5.81 5.86 -14.31
C VAL A 136 -4.69 4.92 -14.75
N THR A 137 -4.23 5.05 -15.98
CA THR A 137 -3.24 4.17 -16.63
C THR A 137 -1.81 4.72 -16.62
N ASP A 138 -1.63 6.04 -16.43
CA ASP A 138 -0.30 6.64 -16.38
C ASP A 138 0.38 6.39 -15.03
N PRO A 139 1.59 5.77 -15.01
CA PRO A 139 2.34 5.54 -13.78
C PRO A 139 2.73 6.81 -13.03
N HIS A 140 2.92 7.94 -13.72
CA HIS A 140 3.22 9.21 -13.05
C HIS A 140 2.00 9.71 -12.27
N ASN A 141 0.81 9.63 -12.86
CA ASN A 141 -0.43 10.01 -12.20
C ASN A 141 -0.71 9.10 -10.99
N LEU A 142 -0.58 7.77 -11.13
CA LEU A 142 -0.73 6.85 -10.01
C LEU A 142 0.24 7.16 -8.88
N GLY A 143 1.54 7.37 -9.20
CA GLY A 143 2.55 7.70 -8.19
C GLY A 143 2.24 9.01 -7.45
N ALA A 144 1.76 10.02 -8.17
CA ALA A 144 1.36 11.30 -7.57
C ALA A 144 0.09 11.15 -6.71
N CYS A 145 -0.91 10.38 -7.16
CA CYS A 145 -2.12 10.08 -6.37
C CYS A 145 -1.78 9.35 -5.07
N LEU A 146 -0.90 8.33 -5.10
CA LEU A 146 -0.43 7.64 -3.88
C LEU A 146 0.24 8.61 -2.91
N ARG A 147 1.10 9.49 -3.43
CA ARG A 147 1.78 10.50 -2.60
C ARG A 147 0.81 11.46 -1.93
N VAL A 148 -0.21 11.89 -2.64
CA VAL A 148 -1.26 12.77 -2.11
C VAL A 148 -2.11 12.02 -1.10
N ALA A 149 -2.46 10.76 -1.38
CA ALA A 149 -3.23 9.91 -0.47
C ALA A 149 -2.49 9.70 0.86
N ASP A 150 -1.18 9.41 0.82
CA ASP A 150 -0.34 9.34 2.02
C ASP A 150 -0.35 10.65 2.82
N GLY A 151 -0.13 11.77 2.13
CA GLY A 151 -0.10 13.09 2.76
C GLY A 151 -1.42 13.50 3.40
N ALA A 152 -2.55 13.04 2.87
CA ALA A 152 -3.89 13.30 3.40
C ALA A 152 -4.33 12.25 4.45
N GLY A 153 -3.54 11.19 4.66
CA GLY A 153 -3.87 10.12 5.62
C GLY A 153 -4.94 9.15 5.11
N ALA A 154 -5.10 8.99 3.80
CA ALA A 154 -5.97 7.98 3.24
C ALA A 154 -5.46 6.57 3.57
N GLN A 155 -6.38 5.66 3.93
CA GLN A 155 -6.03 4.31 4.35
C GLN A 155 -5.76 3.36 3.18
N ALA A 156 -6.28 3.64 1.98
CA ALA A 156 -5.99 2.87 0.78
C ALA A 156 -6.25 3.67 -0.50
N VAL A 157 -5.61 3.21 -1.58
CA VAL A 157 -5.95 3.55 -2.96
C VAL A 157 -6.46 2.28 -3.64
N ILE A 158 -7.58 2.38 -4.35
CA ILE A 158 -8.27 1.27 -5.01
C ILE A 158 -8.38 1.59 -6.50
N ALA A 159 -8.08 0.61 -7.36
CA ALA A 159 -8.25 0.74 -8.80
C ALA A 159 -8.76 -0.56 -9.42
N PRO A 160 -9.36 -0.54 -10.61
CA PRO A 160 -9.69 -1.76 -11.33
C PRO A 160 -8.41 -2.46 -11.82
N LYS A 161 -8.44 -3.79 -12.00
CA LYS A 161 -7.32 -4.54 -12.61
C LYS A 161 -7.12 -4.17 -14.08
N ASP A 162 -8.23 -3.91 -14.78
CA ASP A 162 -8.20 -3.55 -16.18
C ASP A 162 -8.17 -2.03 -16.32
N HIS A 163 -7.36 -1.54 -17.25
CA HIS A 163 -7.19 -0.11 -17.51
C HIS A 163 -6.73 0.71 -16.27
N ALA A 164 -5.76 0.18 -15.52
CA ALA A 164 -5.09 0.90 -14.45
C ALA A 164 -3.59 0.64 -14.45
N ALA A 165 -2.81 1.60 -14.00
CA ALA A 165 -1.38 1.42 -13.78
C ALA A 165 -1.14 0.48 -12.59
N ASP A 166 -0.12 -0.36 -12.69
CA ASP A 166 0.37 -1.19 -11.59
C ASP A 166 1.60 -0.55 -10.93
N ILE A 167 1.90 -0.99 -9.71
CA ILE A 167 3.10 -0.52 -8.98
C ILE A 167 4.36 -0.99 -9.70
N ASN A 168 5.10 -0.05 -10.24
CA ASN A 168 6.37 -0.27 -10.92
C ASN A 168 7.44 0.74 -10.43
N ALA A 169 8.65 0.67 -10.99
CA ALA A 169 9.75 1.55 -10.60
C ALA A 169 9.44 3.05 -10.79
N THR A 170 8.66 3.42 -11.81
CA THR A 170 8.24 4.80 -12.05
C THR A 170 7.26 5.26 -10.96
N VAL A 171 6.23 4.46 -10.67
CA VAL A 171 5.27 4.72 -9.59
C VAL A 171 6.00 4.87 -8.26
N ALA A 172 6.86 3.92 -7.89
CA ALA A 172 7.62 3.95 -6.64
C ALA A 172 8.49 5.22 -6.51
N LYS A 173 9.11 5.65 -7.61
CA LYS A 173 9.92 6.88 -7.66
C LYS A 173 9.07 8.13 -7.46
N VAL A 174 7.95 8.26 -8.17
CA VAL A 174 7.05 9.43 -8.12
C VAL A 174 6.32 9.49 -6.78
N ALA A 175 5.85 8.36 -6.27
CA ALA A 175 5.18 8.25 -4.98
C ALA A 175 6.07 8.62 -3.79
N SER A 176 7.40 8.70 -3.96
CA SER A 176 8.35 9.15 -2.93
C SER A 176 8.18 8.42 -1.59
N GLY A 177 7.95 7.10 -1.63
CA GLY A 177 7.77 6.25 -0.45
C GLY A 177 6.31 5.97 -0.10
N ALA A 178 5.34 6.71 -0.63
CA ALA A 178 3.92 6.49 -0.37
C ALA A 178 3.42 5.12 -0.88
N ALA A 179 4.04 4.56 -1.91
CA ALA A 179 3.75 3.21 -2.38
C ALA A 179 4.08 2.10 -1.34
N GLU A 180 4.82 2.43 -0.28
CA GLU A 180 5.15 1.51 0.82
C GLU A 180 4.25 1.72 2.05
N THR A 181 3.56 2.86 2.14
CA THR A 181 2.76 3.24 3.31
C THR A 181 1.26 3.17 3.04
N VAL A 182 0.83 3.47 1.82
CA VAL A 182 -0.58 3.40 1.42
C VAL A 182 -0.82 2.11 0.65
N PRO A 183 -1.65 1.19 1.15
CA PRO A 183 -2.04 0.00 0.42
C PRO A 183 -2.71 0.36 -0.92
N TYR A 184 -2.30 -0.33 -1.99
CA TYR A 184 -2.89 -0.20 -3.31
C TYR A 184 -3.57 -1.51 -3.70
N PHE A 185 -4.88 -1.49 -3.87
CA PHE A 185 -5.66 -2.67 -4.20
C PHE A 185 -6.20 -2.59 -5.62
N MET A 186 -5.88 -3.60 -6.41
CA MET A 186 -6.44 -3.79 -7.75
C MET A 186 -7.61 -4.77 -7.68
N VAL A 187 -8.83 -4.29 -7.95
CA VAL A 187 -10.06 -5.08 -7.86
C VAL A 187 -10.58 -5.49 -9.25
N THR A 188 -11.19 -6.65 -9.33
CA THR A 188 -11.68 -7.18 -10.63
C THR A 188 -12.94 -6.44 -11.11
N ASN A 189 -13.79 -5.98 -10.18
CA ASN A 189 -15.04 -5.30 -10.51
C ASN A 189 -15.23 -4.09 -9.59
N LEU A 190 -14.91 -2.90 -10.11
CA LEU A 190 -14.94 -1.66 -9.34
C LEU A 190 -16.36 -1.33 -8.83
N ALA A 191 -17.38 -1.47 -9.67
CA ALA A 191 -18.75 -1.18 -9.26
C ALA A 191 -19.24 -2.10 -8.14
N ARG A 192 -18.87 -3.38 -8.17
CA ARG A 192 -19.14 -4.31 -7.07
C ARG A 192 -18.42 -3.88 -5.80
N THR A 193 -17.15 -3.51 -5.90
CA THR A 193 -16.37 -3.02 -4.74
C THR A 193 -16.98 -1.76 -4.14
N LEU A 194 -17.46 -0.81 -4.96
CA LEU A 194 -18.17 0.37 -4.44
C LEU A 194 -19.45 0.00 -3.68
N ASN A 195 -20.20 -1.01 -4.14
CA ASN A 195 -21.37 -1.50 -3.39
C ASN A 195 -20.96 -2.15 -2.07
N GLU A 196 -19.90 -2.95 -2.05
CA GLU A 196 -19.34 -3.55 -0.82
C GLU A 196 -18.89 -2.47 0.19
N LEU A 197 -18.32 -1.35 -0.28
CA LEU A 197 -17.99 -0.20 0.58
C LEU A 197 -19.25 0.45 1.17
N LYS A 198 -20.30 0.62 0.36
CA LYS A 198 -21.58 1.18 0.81
C LYS A 198 -22.27 0.30 1.85
N GLU A 199 -22.22 -1.03 1.68
CA GLU A 199 -22.73 -1.99 2.67
C GLU A 199 -22.03 -1.85 4.04
N ARG A 200 -20.77 -1.37 4.03
CA ARG A 200 -20.00 -1.03 5.24
C ARG A 200 -20.17 0.45 5.67
N ASN A 201 -21.18 1.15 5.17
CA ASN A 201 -21.48 2.54 5.45
C ASN A 201 -20.37 3.53 5.02
N ILE A 202 -19.55 3.18 4.03
CA ILE A 202 -18.56 4.07 3.42
C ILE A 202 -19.21 4.72 2.19
N ARG A 203 -19.47 6.02 2.26
CA ARG A 203 -20.09 6.77 1.17
C ARG A 203 -19.13 6.90 -0.01
N CYS A 204 -19.62 6.62 -1.21
CA CYS A 204 -18.86 6.74 -2.46
C CYS A 204 -19.21 8.07 -3.14
N ILE A 205 -18.28 9.03 -3.12
CA ILE A 205 -18.47 10.36 -3.72
C ILE A 205 -17.60 10.44 -4.97
N GLY A 206 -18.26 10.54 -6.14
CA GLY A 206 -17.60 10.60 -7.44
C GLY A 206 -17.38 12.02 -7.92
N THR A 207 -16.26 12.27 -8.61
CA THR A 207 -16.02 13.58 -9.24
C THR A 207 -16.56 13.60 -10.68
N SER A 208 -17.29 14.65 -11.04
CA SER A 208 -17.79 14.88 -12.40
C SER A 208 -17.87 16.37 -12.66
N ASP A 209 -17.52 16.79 -13.89
CA ASP A 209 -17.55 18.18 -14.34
C ASP A 209 -18.98 18.75 -14.45
N ASP A 210 -19.96 17.90 -14.77
CA ASP A 210 -21.37 18.23 -14.89
C ASP A 210 -22.15 18.15 -13.56
N ALA A 211 -21.50 17.82 -12.44
CA ALA A 211 -22.17 17.80 -11.14
C ALA A 211 -22.51 19.21 -10.67
N VAL A 212 -23.76 19.37 -10.19
CA VAL A 212 -24.26 20.66 -9.69
C VAL A 212 -23.63 21.03 -8.35
N LYS A 213 -23.42 20.04 -7.50
CA LYS A 213 -22.81 20.22 -6.18
C LYS A 213 -21.28 20.24 -6.30
N THR A 214 -20.64 21.15 -5.58
CA THR A 214 -19.19 21.20 -5.56
C THR A 214 -18.62 20.31 -4.47
N ILE A 215 -17.34 19.95 -4.56
CA ILE A 215 -16.62 19.19 -3.52
C ILE A 215 -16.66 19.92 -2.17
N TYR A 216 -16.72 21.25 -2.17
CA TYR A 216 -16.76 22.10 -0.99
C TYR A 216 -18.11 22.10 -0.28
N ASP A 217 -19.18 21.70 -0.98
CA ASP A 217 -20.53 21.58 -0.44
C ASP A 217 -20.84 20.17 0.07
N ALA A 218 -19.99 19.21 -0.24
CA ALA A 218 -20.16 17.83 0.19
C ALA A 218 -19.73 17.65 1.67
N ASP A 219 -20.48 16.82 2.41
CA ASP A 219 -20.04 16.39 3.74
C ASP A 219 -19.02 15.24 3.60
N LEU A 220 -17.77 15.52 3.99
CA LEU A 220 -16.65 14.59 3.95
C LEU A 220 -16.19 14.16 5.34
N THR A 221 -16.96 14.44 6.39
CA THR A 221 -16.57 14.18 7.79
C THR A 221 -16.69 12.72 8.19
N GLY A 222 -17.60 11.94 7.56
CA GLY A 222 -17.80 10.52 7.84
C GLY A 222 -16.88 9.59 7.04
N PRO A 223 -17.17 8.26 7.06
CA PRO A 223 -16.52 7.28 6.19
C PRO A 223 -16.75 7.60 4.71
N VAL A 224 -15.69 7.84 3.94
CA VAL A 224 -15.80 8.27 2.54
C VAL A 224 -14.78 7.58 1.64
N ALA A 225 -15.21 7.17 0.47
CA ALA A 225 -14.41 6.80 -0.68
C ALA A 225 -14.58 7.88 -1.77
N LEU A 226 -13.52 8.63 -2.06
CA LEU A 226 -13.48 9.60 -3.13
C LEU A 226 -13.15 8.89 -4.45
N VAL A 227 -14.03 8.97 -5.44
CA VAL A 227 -13.92 8.25 -6.71
C VAL A 227 -13.61 9.23 -7.83
N LEU A 228 -12.44 9.09 -8.43
CA LEU A 228 -11.97 9.93 -9.52
C LEU A 228 -11.79 9.10 -10.79
N GLY A 229 -12.20 9.68 -11.93
CA GLY A 229 -12.02 9.09 -13.24
C GLY A 229 -10.69 9.44 -13.90
N ALA A 230 -10.43 8.83 -15.05
CA ALA A 230 -9.30 9.15 -15.91
C ALA A 230 -9.42 10.57 -16.50
N GLU A 231 -8.27 11.13 -16.91
CA GLU A 231 -8.23 12.40 -17.62
C GLU A 231 -8.97 12.29 -18.98
N GLY A 232 -9.81 13.27 -19.27
CA GLY A 232 -10.58 13.35 -20.50
C GLY A 232 -11.85 12.48 -20.52
N GLU A 233 -11.74 11.19 -20.20
CA GLU A 233 -12.89 10.28 -20.25
C GLU A 233 -13.74 10.30 -18.96
N GLY A 234 -13.15 10.75 -17.85
CA GLY A 234 -13.81 10.74 -16.54
C GLY A 234 -14.02 9.32 -15.98
N MET A 235 -15.01 9.16 -15.13
CA MET A 235 -15.41 7.85 -14.61
C MET A 235 -16.23 7.08 -15.64
N ARG A 236 -16.03 5.76 -15.69
CA ARG A 236 -16.90 4.86 -16.46
C ARG A 236 -18.36 4.98 -16.00
N GLN A 237 -19.30 4.84 -16.94
CA GLN A 237 -20.71 5.06 -16.67
C GLN A 237 -21.25 4.23 -15.49
N LEU A 238 -20.83 2.98 -15.36
CA LEU A 238 -21.28 2.12 -14.26
C LEU A 238 -20.69 2.58 -12.92
N THR A 239 -19.42 2.95 -12.86
CA THR A 239 -18.78 3.53 -11.68
C THR A 239 -19.52 4.78 -11.23
N ARG A 240 -19.79 5.71 -12.16
CA ARG A 240 -20.52 6.94 -11.91
C ARG A 240 -21.92 6.68 -11.33
N LYS A 241 -22.68 5.75 -11.91
CA LYS A 241 -24.03 5.38 -11.42
C LYS A 241 -24.01 4.69 -10.05
N THR A 242 -22.89 4.09 -9.67
CA THR A 242 -22.76 3.38 -8.39
C THR A 242 -22.40 4.33 -7.25
N CYS A 243 -21.85 5.52 -7.54
CA CYS A 243 -21.58 6.53 -6.53
C CYS A 243 -22.89 7.01 -5.87
N ASP A 244 -22.83 7.33 -4.57
CA ASP A 244 -23.96 7.86 -3.80
C ASP A 244 -24.20 9.33 -4.14
N GLU A 245 -23.15 10.06 -4.49
CA GLU A 245 -23.18 11.47 -4.80
C GLU A 245 -22.12 11.80 -5.86
N LEU A 246 -22.41 12.80 -6.69
CA LEU A 246 -21.46 13.38 -7.63
C LEU A 246 -21.16 14.82 -7.26
N VAL A 247 -19.88 15.19 -7.34
CA VAL A 247 -19.39 16.53 -7.01
C VAL A 247 -18.45 17.04 -8.11
N SER A 248 -18.45 18.35 -8.32
CA SER A 248 -17.52 19.02 -9.23
C SER A 248 -16.42 19.76 -8.46
N ILE A 249 -15.27 19.92 -9.10
CA ILE A 249 -14.25 20.89 -8.68
C ILE A 249 -14.48 22.16 -9.52
N PRO A 250 -14.79 23.32 -8.90
CA PRO A 250 -15.11 24.53 -9.67
C PRO A 250 -13.93 24.97 -10.51
N MET A 251 -14.16 25.07 -11.83
CA MET A 251 -13.20 25.60 -12.80
C MET A 251 -13.58 27.04 -13.16
N ARG A 252 -12.61 27.96 -13.17
CA ARG A 252 -12.83 29.38 -13.47
C ARG A 252 -12.08 29.88 -14.70
N GLY A 253 -11.24 29.03 -15.26
CA GLY A 253 -10.43 29.31 -16.44
C GLY A 253 -11.01 28.71 -17.72
N ALA A 254 -10.17 28.64 -18.76
CA ALA A 254 -10.54 28.08 -20.06
C ALA A 254 -10.38 26.53 -20.10
N VAL A 255 -9.68 25.92 -19.14
CA VAL A 255 -9.54 24.48 -19.07
C VAL A 255 -10.74 23.87 -18.34
N GLU A 256 -11.20 22.71 -18.82
CA GLU A 256 -12.41 22.06 -18.33
C GLU A 256 -12.15 21.10 -17.15
N SER A 257 -10.92 20.63 -17.00
CA SER A 257 -10.55 19.65 -15.96
C SER A 257 -9.15 19.87 -15.41
N LEU A 258 -8.87 19.27 -14.25
CA LEU A 258 -7.55 19.17 -13.66
C LEU A 258 -6.95 17.79 -13.95
N ASN A 259 -5.62 17.73 -14.00
CA ASN A 259 -4.92 16.45 -13.92
C ASN A 259 -5.43 15.64 -12.71
N VAL A 260 -5.63 14.33 -12.88
CA VAL A 260 -6.24 13.47 -11.86
C VAL A 260 -5.52 13.49 -10.51
N SER A 261 -4.19 13.62 -10.50
CA SER A 261 -3.44 13.69 -9.26
C SER A 261 -3.64 15.03 -8.53
N VAL A 262 -3.83 16.13 -9.28
CA VAL A 262 -4.18 17.44 -8.73
C VAL A 262 -5.61 17.40 -8.18
N ALA A 263 -6.57 16.86 -8.94
CA ALA A 263 -7.95 16.66 -8.51
C ALA A 263 -8.03 15.81 -7.24
N SER A 264 -7.25 14.71 -7.17
CA SER A 264 -7.11 13.88 -5.95
C SER A 264 -6.63 14.72 -4.75
N GLY A 265 -5.66 15.61 -4.99
CA GLY A 265 -5.17 16.53 -3.97
C GLY A 265 -6.25 17.46 -3.43
N VAL A 266 -6.99 18.12 -4.32
CA VAL A 266 -8.09 19.01 -3.95
C VAL A 266 -9.12 18.26 -3.10
N CYS A 267 -9.58 17.09 -3.57
CA CYS A 267 -10.65 16.33 -2.90
C CYS A 267 -10.19 15.77 -1.54
N LEU A 268 -9.01 15.16 -1.48
CA LEU A 268 -8.48 14.55 -0.25
C LEU A 268 -8.16 15.61 0.81
N TYR A 269 -7.60 16.76 0.42
CA TYR A 269 -7.27 17.83 1.36
C TYR A 269 -8.50 18.61 1.82
N GLU A 270 -9.57 18.65 1.01
CA GLU A 270 -10.86 19.14 1.47
C GLU A 270 -11.45 18.19 2.52
N ALA A 271 -11.40 16.88 2.30
CA ALA A 271 -11.80 15.90 3.31
C ALA A 271 -10.97 16.06 4.60
N LEU A 272 -9.66 16.23 4.49
CA LEU A 272 -8.77 16.46 5.64
C LEU A 272 -9.13 17.76 6.37
N ARG A 273 -9.47 18.85 5.64
CA ARG A 273 -9.89 20.13 6.23
C ARG A 273 -11.16 19.98 7.07
N GLN A 274 -12.14 19.23 6.57
CA GLN A 274 -13.42 19.02 7.26
C GLN A 274 -13.31 18.11 8.50
N ARG A 275 -12.27 17.26 8.56
CA ARG A 275 -12.05 16.27 9.63
C ARG A 275 -11.15 16.78 10.79
N ARG A 276 -10.75 18.04 10.74
CA ARG A 276 -9.92 18.69 11.77
C ARG A 276 -10.72 19.13 12.98
#